data_f886045898c67e59bd39dd500a87fe64
#
_entry.id   f886045898c67e59bd39dd500a87fe64
#
_cell.length_a   1.000
_cell.length_b   1.000
_cell.length_c   1.000
_cell.angle_alpha   90.00
_cell.angle_beta   90.00
_cell.angle_gamma   90.00
#
_symmetry.space_group_name_H-M   'P 1'
#
loop_
_entity.id
_entity.type
_entity.pdbx_description
1 polymer ?
#
loop_
_entity_poly.entity_id
_entity_poly.type
_entity_poly.pdbx_seq_one_letter_code
_entity_poly.pdbx_strand_id
1 'polypeptide(L)'
;MKKLVLLLATPAIIFYASCGNSKKDDTATTIPGMIELSLKINGNQLSIMVPDSTKGKMEVVEQSWGATEIKVGKDFQISISEGEGDIALTKSDISGNDVNKFKRFLKDEPKLLFWESQITDPEFHFYTILKPGTVSYVIEDIKGELFNEKAAQTMVDAANSLKAKEAAKPNS
;
A
#
# COMPACT_ATOMS: atom_id res chain seq x y z
N MET A 1 -54.73 -23.07 49.22
CA MET A 1 -53.45 -23.45 48.60
C MET A 1 -53.69 -23.59 47.11
N LYS A 2 -53.45 -22.53 46.35
CA LYS A 2 -53.69 -22.48 44.90
C LYS A 2 -52.34 -22.69 44.21
N LYS A 3 -52.24 -23.77 43.45
CA LYS A 3 -51.05 -24.07 42.61
C LYS A 3 -51.18 -23.30 41.30
N LEU A 4 -50.25 -22.40 41.06
CA LEU A 4 -50.12 -21.66 39.83
C LEU A 4 -49.23 -22.45 38.86
N VAL A 5 -49.80 -22.93 37.73
CA VAL A 5 -49.07 -23.64 36.67
C VAL A 5 -48.66 -22.60 35.67
N LEU A 6 -47.34 -22.38 35.55
CA LEU A 6 -46.71 -21.47 34.60
C LEU A 6 -46.44 -22.24 33.29
N LEU A 7 -47.17 -21.92 32.22
CA LEU A 7 -46.93 -22.48 30.88
C LEU A 7 -45.79 -21.69 30.23
N LEU A 8 -44.66 -22.33 29.99
CA LEU A 8 -43.56 -21.79 29.19
C LEU A 8 -43.84 -22.07 27.72
N ALA A 9 -44.13 -21.02 26.97
CA ALA A 9 -44.19 -21.05 25.52
C ALA A 9 -42.78 -20.80 24.96
N THR A 10 -42.17 -21.80 24.32
CA THR A 10 -40.92 -21.68 23.58
C THR A 10 -41.18 -21.20 22.15
N PRO A 11 -40.61 -20.10 21.71
CA PRO A 11 -40.67 -19.73 20.28
C PRO A 11 -39.67 -20.56 19.47
N ALA A 12 -40.15 -21.29 18.48
CA ALA A 12 -39.34 -21.97 17.47
C ALA A 12 -38.69 -20.94 16.55
N ILE A 13 -37.38 -20.80 16.63
CA ILE A 13 -36.60 -19.99 15.72
C ILE A 13 -36.33 -20.81 14.45
N ILE A 14 -36.99 -20.45 13.36
CA ILE A 14 -36.77 -21.04 12.04
C ILE A 14 -35.54 -20.36 11.43
N PHE A 15 -34.39 -21.07 11.39
CA PHE A 15 -33.23 -20.65 10.63
C PHE A 15 -33.49 -20.87 9.14
N TYR A 16 -33.70 -19.80 8.40
CA TYR A 16 -33.59 -19.83 6.94
C TYR A 16 -32.09 -19.85 6.59
N ALA A 17 -31.59 -21.02 6.18
CA ALA A 17 -30.31 -21.12 5.52
C ALA A 17 -30.42 -20.50 4.12
N SER A 18 -30.10 -19.22 4.02
CA SER A 18 -29.91 -18.56 2.73
C SER A 18 -28.56 -18.99 2.18
N CYS A 19 -28.54 -19.96 1.25
CA CYS A 19 -27.42 -20.19 0.36
C CYS A 19 -27.30 -19.01 -0.60
N GLY A 20 -26.67 -17.93 -0.13
CA GLY A 20 -26.26 -16.82 -0.96
C GLY A 20 -24.90 -17.14 -1.57
N ASN A 21 -24.86 -17.22 -2.91
CA ASN A 21 -23.66 -17.27 -3.74
C ASN A 21 -22.74 -16.12 -3.29
N SER A 22 -21.66 -16.43 -2.59
CA SER A 22 -20.63 -15.47 -2.24
C SER A 22 -19.91 -15.06 -3.53
N LYS A 23 -20.42 -14.02 -4.20
CA LYS A 23 -19.55 -13.18 -5.00
C LYS A 23 -18.47 -12.70 -4.04
N LYS A 24 -17.19 -13.00 -4.33
CA LYS A 24 -16.06 -12.32 -3.72
C LYS A 24 -16.26 -10.84 -4.05
N ASP A 25 -16.80 -10.10 -3.10
CA ASP A 25 -16.68 -8.65 -3.12
C ASP A 25 -15.18 -8.38 -2.96
N ASP A 26 -14.55 -7.97 -4.06
CA ASP A 26 -13.29 -7.23 -4.01
C ASP A 26 -13.60 -5.95 -3.23
N THR A 27 -13.41 -6.02 -1.93
CA THR A 27 -13.50 -4.86 -1.05
C THR A 27 -12.37 -3.94 -1.49
N ALA A 28 -12.69 -3.00 -2.36
CA ALA A 28 -11.77 -1.93 -2.74
C ALA A 28 -11.28 -1.29 -1.44
N THR A 29 -9.99 -1.41 -1.18
CA THR A 29 -9.38 -0.77 -0.01
C THR A 29 -9.48 0.73 -0.22
N THR A 30 -10.52 1.35 0.34
CA THR A 30 -10.72 2.79 0.22
C THR A 30 -9.91 3.48 1.31
N ILE A 31 -8.87 4.19 0.92
CA ILE A 31 -8.09 5.05 1.81
C ILE A 31 -8.67 6.47 1.67
N PRO A 32 -9.13 7.10 2.74
CA PRO A 32 -9.72 8.44 2.66
C PRO A 32 -8.76 9.46 2.01
N GLY A 33 -9.25 10.23 1.04
CA GLY A 33 -8.47 11.23 0.33
C GLY A 33 -7.52 10.66 -0.75
N MET A 34 -7.69 9.37 -1.09
CA MET A 34 -6.98 8.72 -2.17
C MET A 34 -7.93 8.23 -3.27
N ILE A 35 -7.42 8.16 -4.48
CA ILE A 35 -8.08 7.61 -5.66
C ILE A 35 -7.29 6.42 -6.20
N GLU A 36 -7.95 5.49 -6.88
CA GLU A 36 -7.28 4.38 -7.54
C GLU A 36 -6.67 4.85 -8.87
N LEU A 37 -5.37 4.64 -9.01
CA LEU A 37 -4.61 4.86 -10.23
C LEU A 37 -4.29 3.51 -10.89
N SER A 38 -4.66 3.35 -12.16
CA SER A 38 -4.26 2.19 -12.95
C SER A 38 -2.90 2.43 -13.58
N LEU A 39 -2.02 1.42 -13.50
CA LEU A 39 -0.66 1.45 -14.01
C LEU A 39 -0.42 0.26 -14.94
N LYS A 40 0.55 0.43 -15.84
CA LYS A 40 1.09 -0.67 -16.64
C LYS A 40 2.61 -0.65 -16.50
N ILE A 41 3.17 -1.64 -15.80
CA ILE A 41 4.63 -1.75 -15.58
C ILE A 41 5.09 -3.05 -16.22
N ASN A 42 6.00 -2.96 -17.20
CA ASN A 42 6.53 -4.11 -17.95
C ASN A 42 5.45 -5.07 -18.46
N GLY A 43 4.31 -4.52 -18.93
CA GLY A 43 3.18 -5.32 -19.44
C GLY A 43 2.18 -5.75 -18.37
N ASN A 44 2.53 -5.73 -17.09
CA ASN A 44 1.65 -6.09 -15.98
C ASN A 44 0.66 -4.97 -15.66
N GLN A 45 -0.62 -5.30 -15.59
CA GLN A 45 -1.66 -4.36 -15.17
C GLN A 45 -1.75 -4.31 -13.65
N LEU A 46 -1.59 -3.13 -13.08
CA LEU A 46 -1.59 -2.89 -11.65
C LEU A 46 -2.57 -1.77 -11.29
N SER A 47 -2.93 -1.67 -10.03
CA SER A 47 -3.55 -0.48 -9.47
C SER A 47 -2.94 -0.16 -8.12
N ILE A 48 -2.93 1.13 -7.79
CA ILE A 48 -2.42 1.67 -6.53
C ILE A 48 -3.30 2.84 -6.11
N MET A 49 -3.48 3.03 -4.80
CA MET A 49 -4.14 4.21 -4.28
C MET A 49 -3.15 5.36 -4.20
N VAL A 50 -3.52 6.52 -4.72
CA VAL A 50 -2.70 7.74 -4.69
C VAL A 50 -3.53 8.92 -4.19
N PRO A 51 -2.93 9.96 -3.61
CA PRO A 51 -3.67 11.16 -3.23
C PRO A 51 -4.42 11.75 -4.41
N ASP A 52 -5.60 12.30 -4.16
CA ASP A 52 -6.41 12.95 -5.19
C ASP A 52 -5.79 14.30 -5.64
N SER A 53 -6.34 14.87 -6.72
CA SER A 53 -5.84 16.11 -7.32
C SER A 53 -5.94 17.34 -6.41
N THR A 54 -6.64 17.26 -5.26
CA THR A 54 -6.69 18.35 -4.27
C THR A 54 -5.34 18.52 -3.54
N LYS A 55 -4.49 17.49 -3.57
CA LYS A 55 -3.15 17.50 -2.97
C LYS A 55 -2.06 18.01 -3.90
N GLY A 56 -2.37 18.20 -5.17
CA GLY A 56 -1.45 18.72 -6.16
C GLY A 56 -1.63 18.11 -7.55
N LYS A 57 -0.82 18.56 -8.50
CA LYS A 57 -0.79 17.98 -9.85
C LYS A 57 -0.26 16.55 -9.77
N MET A 58 -0.96 15.62 -10.42
CA MET A 58 -0.50 14.24 -10.58
C MET A 58 0.38 14.14 -11.83
N GLU A 59 1.52 13.47 -11.69
CA GLU A 59 2.43 13.15 -12.78
C GLU A 59 2.83 11.67 -12.65
N VAL A 60 2.83 10.98 -13.79
CA VAL A 60 3.30 9.57 -13.88
C VAL A 60 4.34 9.54 -14.98
N VAL A 61 5.57 9.12 -14.65
CA VAL A 61 6.70 9.13 -15.57
C VAL A 61 7.36 7.76 -15.59
N GLU A 62 7.46 7.16 -16.77
CA GLU A 62 8.27 5.95 -16.97
C GLU A 62 9.72 6.38 -17.18
N GLN A 63 10.60 5.88 -16.33
CA GLN A 63 12.03 6.17 -16.39
C GLN A 63 12.75 5.19 -17.31
N SER A 64 13.82 5.64 -17.97
CA SER A 64 14.57 4.81 -18.92
C SER A 64 15.20 3.56 -18.32
N TRP A 65 15.37 3.52 -17.00
CA TRP A 65 15.86 2.34 -16.27
C TRP A 65 14.77 1.38 -15.79
N GLY A 66 13.52 1.60 -16.22
CA GLY A 66 12.40 0.68 -15.97
C GLY A 66 11.57 0.95 -14.73
N ALA A 67 11.84 2.02 -13.98
CA ALA A 67 10.98 2.43 -12.87
C ALA A 67 9.84 3.33 -13.38
N THR A 68 8.70 3.28 -12.69
CA THR A 68 7.59 4.22 -12.86
C THR A 68 7.53 5.13 -11.64
N GLU A 69 7.70 6.42 -11.84
CA GLU A 69 7.57 7.44 -10.81
C GLU A 69 6.17 8.02 -10.80
N ILE A 70 5.59 8.16 -9.61
CA ILE A 70 4.29 8.79 -9.39
C ILE A 70 4.48 9.94 -8.41
N LYS A 71 4.10 11.14 -8.84
CA LYS A 71 4.18 12.37 -8.04
C LYS A 71 2.79 12.98 -7.92
N VAL A 72 2.39 13.38 -6.70
CA VAL A 72 1.19 14.18 -6.47
C VAL A 72 1.55 15.35 -5.55
N GLY A 73 1.74 16.50 -6.16
CA GLY A 73 2.29 17.65 -5.45
C GLY A 73 3.71 17.40 -4.95
N LYS A 74 4.07 18.06 -3.84
CA LYS A 74 5.41 17.94 -3.25
C LYS A 74 5.52 16.85 -2.17
N ASP A 75 4.39 16.46 -1.57
CA ASP A 75 4.37 15.61 -0.38
C ASP A 75 4.12 14.11 -0.70
N PHE A 76 3.97 13.76 -1.98
CA PHE A 76 3.79 12.38 -2.43
C PHE A 76 4.59 12.11 -3.69
N GLN A 77 5.67 11.36 -3.55
CA GLN A 77 6.55 11.02 -4.67
C GLN A 77 7.15 9.63 -4.45
N ILE A 78 6.70 8.66 -5.22
CA ILE A 78 7.14 7.27 -5.13
C ILE A 78 7.72 6.78 -6.45
N SER A 79 8.64 5.85 -6.36
CA SER A 79 9.21 5.09 -7.46
C SER A 79 8.82 3.62 -7.32
N ILE A 80 8.34 3.01 -8.40
CA ILE A 80 7.96 1.61 -8.45
C ILE A 80 8.80 0.94 -9.54
N SER A 81 9.54 -0.09 -9.18
CA SER A 81 10.32 -0.89 -10.12
C SER A 81 10.04 -2.38 -9.94
N GLU A 82 10.06 -3.14 -11.06
CA GLU A 82 10.02 -4.59 -11.01
C GLU A 82 11.35 -5.13 -10.51
N GLY A 83 11.32 -6.03 -9.53
CA GLY A 83 12.52 -6.63 -8.95
C GLY A 83 12.23 -7.33 -7.63
N GLU A 84 13.11 -8.27 -7.26
CA GLU A 84 12.97 -9.01 -5.99
C GLU A 84 13.34 -8.15 -4.77
N GLY A 85 14.17 -7.12 -4.97
CA GLY A 85 14.68 -6.28 -3.90
C GLY A 85 15.52 -7.05 -2.87
N ASP A 86 16.12 -6.34 -1.91
CA ASP A 86 16.85 -6.94 -0.79
C ASP A 86 16.74 -6.03 0.45
N ILE A 87 15.89 -6.41 1.38
CA ILE A 87 15.69 -5.68 2.65
C ILE A 87 16.96 -5.66 3.50
N ALA A 88 17.70 -6.78 3.56
CA ALA A 88 18.88 -6.88 4.41
C ALA A 88 20.02 -6.00 3.88
N LEU A 89 20.25 -6.03 2.58
CA LEU A 89 21.22 -5.17 1.92
C LEU A 89 20.83 -3.69 2.07
N THR A 90 19.59 -3.33 1.75
CA THR A 90 19.09 -1.95 1.88
C THR A 90 19.22 -1.45 3.32
N LYS A 91 18.88 -2.28 4.32
CA LYS A 91 19.05 -1.95 5.74
C LYS A 91 20.51 -1.69 6.10
N SER A 92 21.42 -2.52 5.60
CA SER A 92 22.87 -2.35 5.80
C SER A 92 23.36 -1.05 5.18
N ASP A 93 22.94 -0.74 3.97
CA ASP A 93 23.31 0.48 3.25
C ASP A 93 22.80 1.74 3.96
N ILE A 94 21.55 1.72 4.45
CA ILE A 94 20.98 2.82 5.24
C ILE A 94 21.79 3.06 6.52
N SER A 95 22.05 1.98 7.27
CA SER A 95 22.73 2.08 8.57
C SER A 95 24.23 2.42 8.44
N GLY A 96 24.84 2.03 7.31
CA GLY A 96 26.26 2.28 7.03
C GLY A 96 26.54 3.59 6.28
N ASN A 97 25.51 4.34 5.89
CA ASN A 97 25.68 5.56 5.11
C ASN A 97 25.87 6.78 6.02
N ASP A 98 27.12 7.20 6.16
CA ASP A 98 27.48 8.37 6.97
C ASP A 98 26.96 9.69 6.41
N VAL A 99 26.64 9.75 5.10
CA VAL A 99 26.12 10.96 4.45
C VAL A 99 24.69 11.24 4.88
N ASN A 100 23.83 10.22 4.86
CA ASN A 100 22.41 10.37 5.15
C ASN A 100 22.09 10.42 6.65
N LYS A 101 23.09 10.31 7.53
CA LYS A 101 22.90 10.47 8.98
C LYS A 101 21.70 9.69 9.52
N PHE A 102 21.65 8.39 9.24
CA PHE A 102 20.62 7.50 9.79
C PHE A 102 20.42 7.71 11.29
N LYS A 103 19.18 7.79 11.74
CA LYS A 103 18.79 7.96 13.14
C LYS A 103 18.18 6.68 13.71
N ARG A 104 17.11 6.22 13.09
CA ARG A 104 16.37 5.05 13.58
C ARG A 104 15.44 4.50 12.51
N PHE A 105 15.10 3.24 12.63
CA PHE A 105 13.95 2.66 11.96
C PHE A 105 12.67 2.93 12.76
N LEU A 106 11.62 3.41 12.09
CA LEU A 106 10.26 3.48 12.62
C LEU A 106 9.53 2.15 12.40
N LYS A 107 9.82 1.49 11.25
CA LYS A 107 9.43 0.11 10.96
C LYS A 107 10.64 -0.64 10.40
N ASP A 108 10.85 -1.84 10.90
CA ASP A 108 11.93 -2.76 10.49
C ASP A 108 11.29 -4.14 10.34
N GLU A 109 10.62 -4.33 9.22
CA GLU A 109 9.81 -5.51 8.93
C GLU A 109 10.44 -6.32 7.79
N PRO A 110 10.12 -7.60 7.61
CA PRO A 110 10.72 -8.45 6.57
C PRO A 110 10.55 -7.94 5.14
N LYS A 111 9.61 -7.02 4.90
CA LYS A 111 9.31 -6.46 3.58
C LYS A 111 9.19 -4.94 3.57
N LEU A 112 9.38 -4.26 4.71
CA LEU A 112 9.22 -2.82 4.82
C LEU A 112 10.27 -2.24 5.76
N LEU A 113 11.04 -1.30 5.25
CA LEU A 113 11.86 -0.39 6.04
C LEU A 113 11.20 0.99 5.99
N PHE A 114 11.01 1.60 7.14
CA PHE A 114 10.58 3.00 7.27
C PHE A 114 11.48 3.65 8.30
N TRP A 115 12.21 4.69 7.90
CA TRP A 115 13.28 5.22 8.74
C TRP A 115 13.34 6.74 8.74
N GLU A 116 13.97 7.26 9.78
CA GLU A 116 14.34 8.66 9.95
C GLU A 116 15.83 8.82 9.70
N SER A 117 16.20 9.81 8.90
CA SER A 117 17.54 10.36 8.77
C SER A 117 17.53 11.84 9.11
N GLN A 118 18.71 12.42 9.34
CA GLN A 118 18.82 13.84 9.68
C GLN A 118 20.16 14.40 9.23
N ILE A 119 20.15 15.17 8.16
CA ILE A 119 21.31 15.99 7.78
C ILE A 119 21.21 17.35 8.46
N THR A 120 20.16 18.10 8.19
CA THR A 120 19.83 19.38 8.83
C THR A 120 18.50 19.23 9.59
N ASP A 121 17.44 18.91 8.88
CA ASP A 121 16.12 18.63 9.42
C ASP A 121 15.82 17.12 9.38
N PRO A 122 14.87 16.62 10.20
CA PRO A 122 14.43 15.24 10.10
C PRO A 122 13.81 14.94 8.73
N GLU A 123 14.24 13.86 8.12
CA GLU A 123 13.79 13.35 6.83
C GLU A 123 13.31 11.92 7.01
N PHE A 124 12.22 11.57 6.31
CA PHE A 124 11.59 10.28 6.46
C PHE A 124 11.52 9.58 5.10
N HIS A 125 11.91 8.31 5.09
CA HIS A 125 12.09 7.50 3.91
C HIS A 125 11.46 6.13 4.11
N PHE A 126 11.12 5.46 3.00
CA PHE A 126 10.70 4.07 3.06
C PHE A 126 11.22 3.26 1.88
N TYR A 127 11.28 1.97 2.08
CA TYR A 127 11.57 0.97 1.07
C TYR A 127 10.72 -0.26 1.37
N THR A 128 9.97 -0.74 0.38
CA THR A 128 9.13 -1.93 0.56
C THR A 128 9.17 -2.84 -0.65
N ILE A 129 8.98 -4.15 -0.42
CA ILE A 129 8.92 -5.18 -1.45
C ILE A 129 7.53 -5.81 -1.39
N LEU A 130 6.79 -5.72 -2.50
CA LEU A 130 5.44 -6.25 -2.62
C LEU A 130 5.33 -7.22 -3.80
N LYS A 131 4.50 -8.24 -3.62
CA LYS A 131 4.23 -9.24 -4.66
C LYS A 131 2.72 -9.40 -4.87
N PRO A 132 2.06 -8.45 -5.56
CA PRO A 132 0.61 -8.46 -5.74
C PRO A 132 0.11 -9.59 -6.65
N GLY A 133 0.98 -10.30 -7.32
CA GLY A 133 0.71 -11.47 -8.17
C GLY A 133 1.91 -12.39 -8.22
N THR A 134 2.40 -12.68 -9.41
CA THR A 134 3.61 -13.51 -9.62
C THR A 134 4.90 -12.70 -9.64
N VAL A 135 4.80 -11.39 -9.87
CA VAL A 135 5.94 -10.47 -10.03
C VAL A 135 6.13 -9.67 -8.75
N SER A 136 7.39 -9.51 -8.33
CA SER A 136 7.78 -8.68 -7.19
C SER A 136 8.08 -7.26 -7.66
N TYR A 137 7.75 -6.29 -6.80
CA TYR A 137 7.99 -4.86 -7.03
C TYR A 137 8.66 -4.25 -5.82
N VAL A 138 9.65 -3.43 -6.08
CA VAL A 138 10.26 -2.52 -5.10
C VAL A 138 9.54 -1.19 -5.21
N ILE A 139 9.13 -0.63 -4.07
CA ILE A 139 8.54 0.70 -3.98
C ILE A 139 9.30 1.47 -2.92
N GLU A 140 9.74 2.66 -3.27
CA GLU A 140 10.49 3.55 -2.40
C GLU A 140 10.11 5.01 -2.66
N ASP A 141 10.43 5.92 -1.76
CA ASP A 141 10.35 7.35 -2.02
C ASP A 141 11.41 7.78 -3.04
N ILE A 142 11.11 8.84 -3.79
CA ILE A 142 12.06 9.35 -4.78
C ILE A 142 13.25 9.99 -4.06
N LYS A 143 14.47 9.56 -4.40
CA LYS A 143 15.72 10.00 -3.79
C LYS A 143 15.98 11.48 -4.07
N GLY A 144 16.50 12.17 -3.05
CA GLY A 144 16.84 13.59 -3.12
C GLY A 144 15.70 14.54 -2.79
N GLU A 145 14.52 14.02 -2.50
CA GLU A 145 13.38 14.77 -2.01
C GLU A 145 13.29 14.65 -0.47
N LEU A 146 12.79 15.69 0.17
CA LEU A 146 12.67 15.76 1.62
C LEU A 146 11.22 15.57 2.05
N PHE A 147 10.95 14.48 2.78
CA PHE A 147 9.61 14.18 3.25
C PHE A 147 9.53 14.23 4.77
N ASN A 148 8.44 14.78 5.29
CA ASN A 148 8.10 14.63 6.70
C ASN A 148 7.47 13.25 6.96
N GLU A 149 7.39 12.85 8.23
CA GLU A 149 6.87 11.53 8.63
C GLU A 149 5.48 11.23 8.07
N LYS A 150 4.58 12.20 8.11
CA LYS A 150 3.21 12.02 7.59
C LYS A 150 3.17 11.79 6.08
N ALA A 151 3.99 12.51 5.32
CA ALA A 151 4.12 12.33 3.87
C ALA A 151 4.65 10.93 3.56
N ALA A 152 5.75 10.51 4.20
CA ALA A 152 6.33 9.20 4.02
C ALA A 152 5.36 8.08 4.45
N GLN A 153 4.64 8.21 5.58
CA GLN A 153 3.61 7.25 5.97
C GLN A 153 2.47 7.16 4.94
N THR A 154 2.05 8.28 4.34
CA THR A 154 1.04 8.28 3.26
C THR A 154 1.52 7.49 2.05
N MET A 155 2.81 7.58 1.70
CA MET A 155 3.42 6.80 0.62
C MET A 155 3.50 5.31 0.96
N VAL A 156 3.82 4.95 2.20
CA VAL A 156 3.77 3.56 2.69
C VAL A 156 2.36 2.98 2.58
N ASP A 157 1.34 3.75 2.98
CA ASP A 157 -0.07 3.31 2.91
C ASP A 157 -0.50 3.11 1.44
N ALA A 158 -0.09 4.00 0.56
CA ALA A 158 -0.27 3.88 -0.89
C ALA A 158 0.42 2.63 -1.43
N ALA A 159 1.70 2.41 -1.10
CA ALA A 159 2.44 1.23 -1.54
C ALA A 159 1.71 -0.06 -1.15
N ASN A 160 1.25 -0.17 0.10
CA ASN A 160 0.50 -1.34 0.60
C ASN A 160 -0.83 -1.59 -0.13
N SER A 161 -1.32 -0.61 -0.88
CA SER A 161 -2.53 -0.75 -1.70
C SER A 161 -2.28 -1.35 -3.10
N LEU A 162 -0.99 -1.58 -3.47
CA LEU A 162 -0.63 -2.10 -4.78
C LEU A 162 -1.29 -3.46 -5.03
N LYS A 163 -2.01 -3.59 -6.15
CA LYS A 163 -2.71 -4.81 -6.54
C LYS A 163 -2.43 -5.14 -8.01
N ALA A 164 -2.38 -6.44 -8.34
CA ALA A 164 -2.47 -6.89 -9.72
C ALA A 164 -3.94 -6.75 -10.18
N LYS A 165 -4.15 -6.18 -11.37
CA LYS A 165 -5.45 -6.25 -12.04
C LYS A 165 -5.51 -7.52 -12.88
N GLU A 166 -6.60 -8.26 -12.74
CA GLU A 166 -6.87 -9.37 -13.66
C GLU A 166 -6.97 -8.82 -15.09
N ALA A 167 -6.27 -9.44 -16.02
CA ALA A 167 -6.45 -9.13 -17.43
C ALA A 167 -7.94 -9.33 -17.76
N ALA A 168 -8.57 -8.32 -18.38
CA ALA A 168 -9.94 -8.44 -18.82
C ALA A 168 -10.04 -9.70 -19.71
N LYS A 169 -10.89 -10.67 -19.31
CA LYS A 169 -11.15 -11.85 -20.12
C LYS A 169 -11.64 -11.37 -21.48
N PRO A 170 -11.04 -11.82 -22.60
CA PRO A 170 -11.59 -11.49 -23.90
C PRO A 170 -13.04 -12.00 -23.93
N ASN A 171 -13.98 -11.11 -24.26
CA ASN A 171 -15.36 -11.50 -24.49
C ASN A 171 -15.38 -12.51 -25.63
N SER A 172 -15.66 -13.76 -25.29
CA SER A 172 -15.87 -14.85 -26.26
C SER A 172 -17.29 -14.80 -26.81
#